data_cb66077aec8c89550a7518862c53441b
#
_entry.id   cb66077aec8c89550a7518862c53441b
#
_cell.length_a   1.000
_cell.length_b   1.000
_cell.length_c   1.000
_cell.angle_alpha   90.00
_cell.angle_beta   90.00
_cell.angle_gamma   90.00
#
_symmetry.space_group_name_H-M   'P 1'
#
loop_
_entity.id
_entity.type
_entity.pdbx_description
1 polymer ?
#
loop_
_entity_poly.entity_id
_entity_poly.type
_entity_poly.pdbx_seq_one_letter_code
_entity_poly.pdbx_strand_id
1 'polypeptide(L)'
;MSFADQIAAFTKKAAERQDRVLQGVVKEVGERLVERTPVDAGEARSNWQASVNSPVAIHTPDLDPTGAGAIADIGRVADRAKFGDAVYVLNAAPHIKSLEDGHSKQAPAGMVAVTVVEGRQIIDEVARKVAAGAGTGEGQ
;
A
#
# COMPACT_ATOMS: atom_id res chain seq x y z
N MET A 1 -20.94 9.95 31.50
CA MET A 1 -19.69 9.33 31.09
C MET A 1 -18.58 9.72 32.04
N SER A 2 -17.91 8.77 32.63
CA SER A 2 -16.83 9.02 33.57
C SER A 2 -15.57 9.50 32.84
N PHE A 3 -14.62 10.00 33.64
CA PHE A 3 -13.31 10.37 33.10
C PHE A 3 -12.62 9.16 32.48
N ALA A 4 -12.70 7.99 33.12
CA ALA A 4 -12.14 6.76 32.59
C ALA A 4 -12.78 6.40 31.24
N ASP A 5 -14.08 6.58 31.10
CA ASP A 5 -14.78 6.32 29.84
C ASP A 5 -14.31 7.28 28.74
N GLN A 6 -14.08 8.54 29.11
CA GLN A 6 -13.58 9.55 28.15
C GLN A 6 -12.16 9.21 27.67
N ILE A 7 -11.30 8.77 28.57
CA ILE A 7 -9.93 8.37 28.23
C ILE A 7 -9.96 7.13 27.34
N ALA A 8 -10.79 6.15 27.65
CA ALA A 8 -10.92 4.94 26.85
C ALA A 8 -11.39 5.27 25.43
N ALA A 9 -12.39 6.16 25.29
CA ALA A 9 -12.89 6.57 23.99
C ALA A 9 -11.83 7.32 23.18
N PHE A 10 -11.06 8.19 23.82
CA PHE A 10 -9.98 8.92 23.17
C PHE A 10 -8.90 7.96 22.66
N THR A 11 -8.50 7.01 23.51
CA THR A 11 -7.48 6.02 23.15
C THR A 11 -7.92 5.17 21.96
N LYS A 12 -9.19 4.77 21.97
CA LYS A 12 -9.75 4.00 20.85
C LYS A 12 -9.70 4.78 19.55
N LYS A 13 -10.09 6.04 19.56
CA LYS A 13 -10.05 6.88 18.37
C LYS A 13 -8.62 7.09 17.84
N ALA A 14 -7.67 7.27 18.75
CA ALA A 14 -6.27 7.43 18.37
C ALA A 14 -5.75 6.17 17.71
N ALA A 15 -6.08 5.00 18.25
CA ALA A 15 -5.68 3.72 17.66
C ALA A 15 -6.29 3.54 16.26
N GLU A 16 -7.57 3.87 16.11
CA GLU A 16 -8.24 3.77 14.82
C GLU A 16 -7.63 4.69 13.77
N ARG A 17 -7.20 5.89 14.17
CA ARG A 17 -6.50 6.79 13.24
C ARG A 17 -5.16 6.21 12.79
N GLN A 18 -4.41 5.61 13.70
CA GLN A 18 -3.14 4.97 13.37
C GLN A 18 -3.35 3.81 12.39
N ASP A 19 -4.40 3.02 12.60
CA ASP A 19 -4.74 1.94 11.66
C ASP A 19 -5.02 2.51 10.28
N ARG A 20 -5.80 3.58 10.20
CA ARG A 20 -6.14 4.18 8.91
C ARG A 20 -4.93 4.78 8.21
N VAL A 21 -3.99 5.35 8.96
CA VAL A 21 -2.75 5.86 8.37
C VAL A 21 -1.96 4.73 7.75
N LEU A 22 -1.76 3.63 8.49
CA LEU A 22 -1.05 2.47 7.96
C LEU A 22 -1.73 1.94 6.70
N GLN A 23 -3.04 1.74 6.76
CA GLN A 23 -3.82 1.23 5.63
C GLN A 23 -3.70 2.14 4.41
N GLY A 24 -3.80 3.45 4.62
CA GLY A 24 -3.69 4.43 3.55
C GLY A 24 -2.30 4.48 2.92
N VAL A 25 -1.26 4.36 3.75
CA VAL A 25 0.12 4.31 3.25
C VAL A 25 0.34 3.07 2.38
N VAL A 26 -0.13 1.92 2.84
CA VAL A 26 0.01 0.67 2.07
C VAL A 26 -0.71 0.78 0.72
N LYS A 27 -1.92 1.34 0.71
CA LYS A 27 -2.69 1.52 -0.53
C LYS A 27 -1.97 2.45 -1.49
N GLU A 28 -1.45 3.59 -0.99
CA GLU A 28 -0.77 4.56 -1.84
C GLU A 28 0.54 3.99 -2.39
N VAL A 29 1.33 3.33 -1.55
CA VAL A 29 2.57 2.69 -1.99
C VAL A 29 2.26 1.64 -3.05
N GLY A 30 1.27 0.79 -2.80
CA GLY A 30 0.88 -0.26 -3.75
C GLY A 30 0.44 0.31 -5.09
N GLU A 31 -0.38 1.34 -5.07
CA GLU A 31 -0.85 1.99 -6.30
C GLU A 31 0.32 2.56 -7.10
N ARG A 32 1.24 3.26 -6.44
CA ARG A 32 2.42 3.82 -7.12
C ARG A 32 3.32 2.75 -7.71
N LEU A 33 3.54 1.65 -6.96
CA LEU A 33 4.34 0.55 -7.45
C LEU A 33 3.73 -0.08 -8.69
N VAL A 34 2.44 -0.35 -8.66
CA VAL A 34 1.73 -0.93 -9.81
C VAL A 34 1.79 0.00 -11.01
N GLU A 35 1.48 1.27 -10.81
CA GLU A 35 1.43 2.24 -11.90
C GLU A 35 2.79 2.51 -12.52
N ARG A 36 3.86 2.42 -11.73
CA ARG A 36 5.23 2.64 -12.22
C ARG A 36 5.83 1.41 -12.89
N THR A 37 5.20 0.27 -12.75
CA THR A 37 5.71 -0.97 -13.31
C THR A 37 5.54 -0.97 -14.83
N PRO A 38 6.60 -1.22 -15.58
CA PRO A 38 6.52 -1.29 -17.04
C PRO A 38 5.51 -2.32 -17.52
N VAL A 39 4.86 -2.02 -18.62
CA VAL A 39 3.87 -2.89 -19.24
C VAL A 39 4.39 -3.41 -20.56
N ASP A 40 4.43 -4.74 -20.68
CA ASP A 40 4.55 -5.43 -21.94
C ASP A 40 3.23 -6.17 -22.16
N ALA A 41 3.01 -7.25 -21.42
CA ALA A 41 1.72 -7.96 -21.49
C ALA A 41 0.90 -7.81 -20.20
N GLY A 42 1.47 -7.21 -19.16
CA GLY A 42 0.78 -6.97 -17.91
C GLY A 42 1.11 -7.95 -16.79
N GLU A 43 1.98 -8.91 -17.03
CA GLU A 43 2.32 -9.89 -15.99
C GLU A 43 3.00 -9.22 -14.80
N ALA A 44 3.93 -8.31 -15.02
CA ALA A 44 4.63 -7.65 -13.93
C ALA A 44 3.65 -6.85 -13.05
N ARG A 45 2.73 -6.10 -13.66
CA ARG A 45 1.73 -5.35 -12.91
C ARG A 45 0.79 -6.26 -12.13
N SER A 46 0.42 -7.40 -12.71
CA SER A 46 -0.51 -8.35 -12.08
C SER A 46 0.08 -9.06 -10.88
N ASN A 47 1.41 -9.06 -10.74
CA ASN A 47 2.07 -9.82 -9.69
C ASN A 47 2.41 -9.03 -8.43
N TRP A 48 2.02 -7.75 -8.35
CA TRP A 48 2.11 -7.01 -7.10
C TRP A 48 1.06 -7.53 -6.11
N GLN A 49 1.48 -7.78 -4.90
CA GLN A 49 0.62 -8.34 -3.85
C GLN A 49 1.10 -7.89 -2.49
N ALA A 50 0.23 -7.97 -1.50
CA ALA A 50 0.57 -7.59 -0.13
C ALA A 50 0.30 -8.74 0.82
N SER A 51 1.05 -8.76 1.93
CA SER A 51 0.82 -9.71 3.02
C SER A 51 1.13 -9.04 4.34
N VAL A 52 0.55 -9.55 5.43
CA VAL A 52 0.70 -8.97 6.76
C VAL A 52 1.54 -9.90 7.62
N ASN A 53 2.55 -9.34 8.25
CA ASN A 53 3.43 -9.99 9.23
C ASN A 53 4.28 -11.16 8.72
N SER A 54 4.15 -11.53 7.46
CA SER A 54 4.96 -12.58 6.85
C SER A 54 5.05 -12.30 5.35
N PRO A 55 6.26 -12.29 4.76
CA PRO A 55 6.40 -12.02 3.34
C PRO A 55 5.96 -13.24 2.52
N VAL A 56 4.82 -13.12 1.87
CA VAL A 56 4.27 -14.18 1.01
C VAL A 56 3.96 -13.59 -0.36
N ALA A 57 4.52 -14.20 -1.40
CA ALA A 57 4.24 -13.81 -2.76
C ALA A 57 4.03 -15.07 -3.60
N ILE A 58 2.91 -15.10 -4.34
CA ILE A 58 2.54 -16.24 -5.18
C ILE A 58 2.40 -15.73 -6.61
N HIS A 59 3.14 -16.33 -7.51
CA HIS A 59 3.10 -15.96 -8.92
C HIS A 59 1.71 -16.22 -9.51
N THR A 60 1.21 -15.25 -10.28
CA THR A 60 0.01 -15.42 -11.11
C THR A 60 0.39 -15.24 -12.58
N PRO A 61 -0.19 -16.05 -13.47
CA PRO A 61 0.02 -15.84 -14.91
C PRO A 61 -0.90 -14.77 -15.50
N ASP A 62 -1.67 -14.07 -14.69
CA ASP A 62 -2.59 -13.03 -15.14
C ASP A 62 -1.85 -11.95 -15.93
N LEU A 63 -2.51 -11.43 -16.96
CA LEU A 63 -1.97 -10.38 -17.83
C LEU A 63 -2.93 -9.18 -17.80
N ASP A 64 -2.89 -8.42 -16.71
CA ASP A 64 -3.72 -7.22 -16.54
C ASP A 64 -2.82 -5.98 -16.72
N PRO A 65 -2.79 -5.38 -17.92
CA PRO A 65 -1.92 -4.22 -18.16
C PRO A 65 -2.32 -2.98 -17.35
N THR A 66 -3.54 -2.93 -16.82
CA THR A 66 -3.97 -1.82 -15.98
C THR A 66 -3.48 -1.96 -14.55
N GLY A 67 -3.27 -3.20 -14.10
CA GLY A 67 -2.92 -3.48 -12.70
C GLY A 67 -4.07 -3.26 -11.72
N ALA A 68 -5.28 -3.04 -12.21
CA ALA A 68 -6.42 -2.75 -11.34
C ALA A 68 -6.71 -3.88 -10.35
N GLY A 69 -6.57 -5.13 -10.80
CA GLY A 69 -6.76 -6.29 -9.93
C GLY A 69 -5.75 -6.34 -8.80
N ALA A 70 -4.49 -6.08 -9.11
CA ALA A 70 -3.43 -6.05 -8.10
C ALA A 70 -3.67 -4.92 -7.09
N ILE A 71 -4.03 -3.74 -7.56
CA ILE A 71 -4.34 -2.60 -6.69
C ILE A 71 -5.49 -2.94 -5.74
N ALA A 72 -6.55 -3.57 -6.26
CA ALA A 72 -7.69 -3.96 -5.46
C ALA A 72 -7.31 -5.00 -4.40
N ASP A 73 -6.48 -5.98 -4.77
CA ASP A 73 -6.04 -7.02 -3.85
C ASP A 73 -5.17 -6.44 -2.72
N ILE A 74 -4.25 -5.55 -3.06
CA ILE A 74 -3.42 -4.85 -2.06
C ILE A 74 -4.33 -4.06 -1.12
N GLY A 75 -5.35 -3.39 -1.65
CA GLY A 75 -6.30 -2.63 -0.85
C GLY A 75 -7.06 -3.50 0.16
N ARG A 76 -7.46 -4.70 -0.26
CA ARG A 76 -8.15 -5.62 0.65
C ARG A 76 -7.25 -6.09 1.79
N VAL A 77 -5.99 -6.36 1.49
CA VAL A 77 -5.02 -6.74 2.53
C VAL A 77 -4.77 -5.56 3.46
N ALA A 78 -4.60 -4.36 2.89
CA ALA A 78 -4.38 -3.15 3.69
C ALA A 78 -5.51 -2.91 4.69
N ASP A 79 -6.76 -3.16 4.29
CA ASP A 79 -7.91 -2.92 5.15
C ASP A 79 -7.92 -3.82 6.40
N ARG A 80 -7.16 -4.90 6.39
CA ARG A 80 -7.05 -5.81 7.54
C ARG A 80 -5.86 -5.53 8.42
N ALA A 81 -4.96 -4.64 7.99
CA ALA A 81 -3.75 -4.33 8.74
C ALA A 81 -4.07 -3.38 9.90
N LYS A 82 -3.36 -3.58 11.00
CA LYS A 82 -3.47 -2.78 12.21
C LYS A 82 -2.12 -2.14 12.51
N PHE A 83 -2.13 -0.97 13.09
CA PHE A 83 -0.90 -0.30 13.47
C PHE A 83 -0.07 -1.23 14.36
N GLY A 84 1.21 -1.36 14.04
CA GLY A 84 2.10 -2.33 14.68
C GLY A 84 2.35 -3.56 13.82
N ASP A 85 1.48 -3.84 12.84
CA ASP A 85 1.73 -4.90 11.87
C ASP A 85 2.84 -4.49 10.91
N ALA A 86 3.58 -5.48 10.43
CA ALA A 86 4.47 -5.30 9.28
C ALA A 86 3.72 -5.69 8.02
N VAL A 87 3.62 -4.79 7.07
CA VAL A 87 2.96 -5.09 5.80
C VAL A 87 4.01 -5.15 4.70
N TYR A 88 4.00 -6.24 3.96
CA TYR A 88 4.93 -6.47 2.86
C TYR A 88 4.20 -6.28 1.55
N VAL A 89 4.80 -5.53 0.63
CA VAL A 89 4.31 -5.41 -0.75
C VAL A 89 5.38 -6.04 -1.63
N LEU A 90 4.99 -7.06 -2.37
CA LEU A 90 5.91 -7.96 -3.05
C LEU A 90 5.46 -8.18 -4.49
N ASN A 91 6.40 -8.57 -5.32
CA ASN A 91 6.10 -8.93 -6.71
C ASN A 91 6.73 -10.27 -7.05
N ALA A 92 5.92 -11.18 -7.59
CA ALA A 92 6.35 -12.54 -7.90
C ALA A 92 6.64 -12.78 -9.39
N ALA A 93 6.67 -11.72 -10.19
CA ALA A 93 6.96 -11.87 -11.62
C ALA A 93 8.43 -12.26 -11.84
N PRO A 94 8.71 -13.16 -12.80
CA PRO A 94 10.07 -13.66 -13.03
C PRO A 94 11.09 -12.56 -13.38
N HIS A 95 10.67 -11.50 -14.04
CA HIS A 95 11.58 -10.45 -14.53
C HIS A 95 11.58 -9.19 -13.66
N ILE A 96 10.95 -9.24 -12.48
CA ILE A 96 10.75 -8.02 -11.70
C ILE A 96 12.06 -7.38 -11.27
N LYS A 97 13.08 -8.18 -10.94
CA LYS A 97 14.39 -7.65 -10.54
C LYS A 97 15.04 -6.88 -11.68
N SER A 98 14.95 -7.41 -12.89
CA SER A 98 15.48 -6.74 -14.07
C SER A 98 14.80 -5.40 -14.30
N LEU A 99 13.48 -5.34 -14.11
CA LEU A 99 12.73 -4.10 -14.23
C LEU A 99 13.14 -3.09 -13.15
N GLU A 100 13.31 -3.56 -11.92
CA GLU A 100 13.77 -2.70 -10.84
C GLU A 100 15.16 -2.13 -11.10
N ASP A 101 16.01 -2.90 -11.74
CA ASP A 101 17.38 -2.50 -12.11
C ASP A 101 17.43 -1.53 -13.30
N GLY A 102 16.28 -1.14 -13.83
CA GLY A 102 16.21 -0.12 -14.87
C GLY A 102 16.34 -0.63 -16.30
N HIS A 103 16.14 -1.92 -16.54
CA HIS A 103 16.27 -2.51 -17.88
C HIS A 103 15.12 -2.15 -18.83
N SER A 104 14.10 -1.43 -18.33
CA SER A 104 13.02 -0.92 -19.16
C SER A 104 13.11 0.59 -19.28
N LYS A 105 12.88 1.12 -20.47
CA LYS A 105 12.80 2.56 -20.71
C LYS A 105 11.59 3.18 -19.99
N GLN A 106 10.58 2.37 -19.65
CA GLN A 106 9.39 2.86 -18.94
C GLN A 106 9.69 3.11 -17.46
N ALA A 107 10.72 2.47 -16.89
CA ALA A 107 11.11 2.65 -15.51
C ALA A 107 12.63 2.60 -15.36
N PRO A 108 13.35 3.59 -15.91
CA PRO A 108 14.81 3.56 -15.91
C PRO A 108 15.43 3.65 -14.52
N ALA A 109 14.70 4.15 -13.54
CA ALA A 109 15.17 4.25 -12.15
C ALA A 109 14.51 3.20 -11.24
N GLY A 110 13.76 2.26 -11.80
CA GLY A 110 13.04 1.24 -11.04
C GLY A 110 11.70 1.72 -10.53
N MET A 111 11.04 0.89 -9.74
CA MET A 111 9.73 1.18 -9.16
C MET A 111 9.83 1.35 -7.64
N VAL A 112 10.52 0.41 -6.98
CA VAL A 112 10.66 0.41 -5.52
C VAL A 112 11.55 1.57 -5.07
N ALA A 113 12.71 1.74 -5.70
CA ALA A 113 13.64 2.79 -5.33
C ALA A 113 13.00 4.18 -5.40
N VAL A 114 12.26 4.45 -6.48
CA VAL A 114 11.57 5.73 -6.66
C VAL A 114 10.48 5.92 -5.60
N THR A 115 9.72 4.87 -5.32
CA THR A 115 8.62 4.94 -4.35
C THR A 115 9.15 5.11 -2.93
N VAL A 116 10.26 4.47 -2.58
CA VAL A 116 10.88 4.59 -1.26
C VAL A 116 11.34 6.03 -1.00
N VAL A 117 11.90 6.70 -2.01
CA VAL A 117 12.30 8.11 -1.88
C VAL A 117 11.11 8.99 -1.52
N GLU A 118 9.92 8.64 -1.97
CA GLU A 118 8.69 9.39 -1.69
C GLU A 118 8.03 8.98 -0.38
N GLY A 119 8.58 8.01 0.33
CA GLY A 119 7.92 7.40 1.50
C GLY A 119 7.50 8.40 2.56
N ARG A 120 8.39 9.36 2.91
CA ARG A 120 8.06 10.37 3.91
C ARG A 120 6.90 11.25 3.46
N GLN A 121 6.92 11.66 2.21
CA GLN A 121 5.85 12.48 1.64
C GLN A 121 4.53 11.70 1.63
N ILE A 122 4.56 10.43 1.27
CA ILE A 122 3.36 9.59 1.27
C ILE A 122 2.76 9.52 2.68
N ILE A 123 3.59 9.25 3.68
CA ILE A 123 3.14 9.16 5.07
C ILE A 123 2.50 10.48 5.50
N ASP A 124 3.17 11.61 5.22
CA ASP A 124 2.66 12.91 5.62
C ASP A 124 1.34 13.24 4.94
N GLU A 125 1.19 12.94 3.66
CA GLU A 125 -0.04 13.19 2.93
C GLU A 125 -1.19 12.33 3.43
N VAL A 126 -0.94 11.04 3.67
CA VAL A 126 -1.95 10.13 4.19
C VAL A 126 -2.37 10.56 5.60
N ALA A 127 -1.40 10.90 6.45
CA ALA A 127 -1.70 11.34 7.81
C ALA A 127 -2.58 12.60 7.81
N ARG A 128 -2.30 13.54 6.92
CA ARG A 128 -3.13 14.74 6.79
C ARG A 128 -4.56 14.40 6.33
N LYS A 129 -4.69 13.51 5.36
CA LYS A 129 -6.00 13.08 4.87
C LYS A 129 -6.80 12.38 5.95
N VAL A 130 -6.16 11.52 6.72
CA VAL A 130 -6.81 10.81 7.83
C VAL A 130 -7.25 11.81 8.90
N ALA A 131 -6.39 12.76 9.25
CA ALA A 131 -6.73 13.77 10.25
C ALA A 131 -7.90 14.64 9.80
N ALA A 132 -7.91 15.07 8.54
CA ALA A 132 -8.98 15.87 7.97
C ALA A 132 -10.26 15.06 7.80
N GLY A 133 -10.12 13.83 7.30
CA GLY A 133 -11.24 12.95 7.05
C GLY A 133 -11.71 12.19 8.27
N ALA A 134 -10.97 12.26 9.36
CA ALA A 134 -11.34 11.56 10.58
C ALA A 134 -12.72 12.01 11.07
N GLY A 135 -13.08 13.19 10.65
CA GLY A 135 -14.42 13.66 10.91
C GLY A 135 -15.41 13.17 9.89
N THR A 136 -14.95 12.62 8.81
CA THR A 136 -15.85 12.25 7.79
C THR A 136 -15.90 10.79 7.64
N GLY A 137 -15.14 10.43 7.48
CA GLY A 137 -15.25 9.25 7.18
C GLY A 137 -15.79 8.50 7.90
N GLU A 138 -15.68 8.85 8.18
CA GLU A 138 -16.07 8.16 8.47
C GLU A 138 -17.16 8.24 8.64
N GLY A 139 -17.27 8.72 8.54
CA GLY A 139 -18.28 8.86 8.63
C GLY A 139 -18.94 8.79 7.93
N GLN A 140 -18.66 8.97 7.73
CA GLN A 140 -19.26 8.90 7.30
C GLN A 140 -19.65 8.40 7.33
#